data_271ef8cfb2d7a83f28d22c745d424f98
#
_entry.id   271ef8cfb2d7a83f28d22c745d424f98
#
_cell.length_a   1.000
_cell.length_b   1.000
_cell.length_c   1.000
_cell.angle_alpha   90.00
_cell.angle_beta   90.00
_cell.angle_gamma   90.00
#
_symmetry.space_group_name_H-M   'P 1'
#
loop_
_entity.id
_entity.type
_entity.pdbx_description
1 polymer ?
#
loop_
_entity_poly.entity_id
_entity_poly.type
_entity_poly.pdbx_seq_one_letter_code
_entity_poly.pdbx_strand_id
1 'polypeptide(L)'
;NKTYPIVSGIMTTVHAYTGDQMILDGPQRKGDLRRARAGAQNIVPNSTGAAKAIGLVIPELNGKLIGSAQRVPVPTGSTTILVAVVKGKDVTKESINESFGYNEDPIVSSDVIGMRYGSLFDATQTMVAKIDDDTYQVQVVSWYDNENSYTSQMVRTIKYFAEL
;
A
#
# COMPACT_ATOMS: atom_id res chain seq x y z
N ASN A 1 -13.84 -3.94 -3.47
CA ASN A 1 -14.94 -4.28 -2.55
C ASN A 1 -16.31 -4.39 -3.26
N LYS A 2 -16.51 -3.65 -4.36
CA LYS A 2 -17.78 -3.71 -5.12
C LYS A 2 -17.95 -5.05 -5.85
N THR A 3 -16.90 -5.53 -6.50
CA THR A 3 -16.92 -6.79 -7.28
C THR A 3 -16.74 -8.00 -6.36
N TYR A 4 -15.74 -7.93 -5.50
CA TYR A 4 -15.40 -8.99 -4.54
C TYR A 4 -15.40 -8.41 -3.13
N PRO A 5 -16.49 -8.58 -2.35
CA PRO A 5 -16.57 -8.08 -0.98
C PRO A 5 -15.48 -8.66 -0.09
N ILE A 6 -14.74 -7.78 0.57
CA ILE A 6 -13.70 -8.15 1.54
C ILE A 6 -14.39 -8.56 2.85
N VAL A 7 -14.06 -9.75 3.32
CA VAL A 7 -14.49 -10.28 4.61
C VAL A 7 -13.56 -9.79 5.72
N SER A 8 -12.26 -9.95 5.51
CA SER A 8 -11.21 -9.49 6.42
C SER A 8 -9.89 -9.36 5.65
N GLY A 9 -8.93 -8.64 6.22
CA GLY A 9 -7.61 -8.54 5.59
C GLY A 9 -6.57 -7.85 6.44
N ILE A 10 -5.32 -8.00 6.01
CA ILE A 10 -4.15 -7.34 6.56
C ILE A 10 -3.49 -6.55 5.44
N MET A 11 -3.32 -5.26 5.65
CA MET A 11 -2.57 -4.40 4.75
C MET A 11 -1.20 -4.10 5.36
N THR A 12 -0.15 -4.50 4.69
CA THR A 12 1.22 -4.23 5.10
C THR A 12 1.88 -3.29 4.10
N THR A 13 2.45 -2.20 4.59
CA THR A 13 3.25 -1.30 3.77
C THR A 13 4.73 -1.52 4.07
N VAL A 14 5.51 -1.84 3.04
CA VAL A 14 6.98 -1.76 3.08
C VAL A 14 7.34 -0.40 2.53
N HIS A 15 7.78 0.50 3.41
CA HIS A 15 7.88 1.92 3.13
C HIS A 15 9.33 2.38 3.11
N ALA A 16 9.69 3.22 2.17
CA ALA A 16 10.96 3.93 2.21
C ALA A 16 11.11 4.75 3.50
N TYR A 17 12.33 4.99 3.97
CA TYR A 17 12.53 5.88 5.11
C TYR A 17 12.12 7.31 4.75
N THR A 18 11.73 8.09 5.77
CA THR A 18 11.25 9.47 5.57
C THR A 18 11.90 10.41 6.59
N GLY A 19 11.82 11.72 6.34
CA GLY A 19 12.46 12.75 7.13
C GLY A 19 12.00 12.89 8.58
N ASP A 20 11.00 12.12 9.01
CA ASP A 20 10.59 12.03 10.41
C ASP A 20 11.38 10.99 11.21
N GLN A 21 12.21 10.18 10.54
CA GLN A 21 13.16 9.25 11.15
C GLN A 21 14.53 9.92 11.33
N MET A 22 15.30 9.39 12.26
CA MET A 22 16.71 9.79 12.40
C MET A 22 17.55 9.11 11.30
N ILE A 23 18.49 9.84 10.71
CA ILE A 23 19.48 9.31 9.75
C ILE A 23 20.50 8.46 10.49
N LEU A 24 21.05 8.98 11.58
CA LEU A 24 21.86 8.25 12.56
C LEU A 24 21.02 8.01 13.83
N ASP A 25 21.46 7.08 14.67
CA ASP A 25 20.83 6.90 15.97
C ASP A 25 20.83 8.21 16.77
N GLY A 26 19.66 8.58 17.30
CA GLY A 26 19.54 9.83 18.04
C GLY A 26 18.09 10.09 18.51
N PRO A 27 17.88 11.10 19.36
CA PRO A 27 16.56 11.40 19.91
C PRO A 27 15.59 11.87 18.81
N GLN A 28 14.50 11.12 18.65
CA GLN A 28 13.43 11.49 17.73
C GLN A 28 12.48 12.49 18.40
N ARG A 29 11.98 13.48 17.64
CA ARG A 29 11.21 14.64 18.14
C ARG A 29 9.97 14.29 18.96
N LYS A 30 9.34 13.14 18.70
CA LYS A 30 8.13 12.66 19.39
C LYS A 30 8.40 11.54 20.40
N GLY A 31 9.69 11.25 20.67
CA GLY A 31 10.10 10.20 21.60
C GLY A 31 9.88 8.77 21.10
N ASP A 32 9.64 8.56 19.81
CA ASP A 32 9.50 7.22 19.24
C ASP A 32 10.89 6.55 19.15
N LEU A 33 11.12 5.56 20.02
CA LEU A 33 12.40 4.86 20.13
C LEU A 33 12.77 4.05 18.88
N ARG A 34 11.79 3.60 18.08
CA ARG A 34 12.06 2.90 16.82
C ARG A 34 12.46 3.88 15.74
N ARG A 35 11.78 5.01 15.61
CA ARG A 35 12.15 6.08 14.67
C ARG A 35 13.40 6.84 15.07
N ALA A 36 13.89 6.66 16.29
CA ALA A 36 15.16 7.16 16.79
C ALA A 36 16.38 6.39 16.25
N ARG A 37 16.14 5.20 15.67
CA ARG A 37 17.23 4.37 15.09
C ARG A 37 17.51 4.79 13.64
N ALA A 38 18.77 4.62 13.25
CA ALA A 38 19.29 4.98 11.93
C ALA A 38 18.44 4.38 10.79
N GLY A 39 17.68 5.21 10.09
CA GLY A 39 16.70 4.80 9.07
C GLY A 39 17.33 4.09 7.86
N ALA A 40 18.56 4.47 7.51
CA ALA A 40 19.29 3.86 6.38
C ALA A 40 19.96 2.51 6.72
N GLN A 41 19.82 2.01 7.95
CA GLN A 41 20.47 0.78 8.42
C GLN A 41 19.51 -0.22 9.07
N ASN A 42 18.26 0.17 9.29
CA ASN A 42 17.32 -0.63 10.06
C ASN A 42 16.00 -0.85 9.33
N ILE A 43 15.41 -2.04 9.51
CA ILE A 43 13.98 -2.26 9.29
C ILE A 43 13.27 -1.74 10.54
N VAL A 44 12.41 -0.73 10.37
CA VAL A 44 11.75 -0.03 11.47
C VAL A 44 10.24 -0.31 11.46
N PRO A 45 9.73 -1.18 12.36
CA PRO A 45 8.29 -1.40 12.48
C PRO A 45 7.58 -0.11 12.90
N ASN A 46 6.48 0.20 12.23
CA ASN A 46 5.68 1.39 12.50
C ASN A 46 4.19 1.05 12.56
N SER A 47 3.46 1.82 13.36
CA SER A 47 2.01 1.86 13.22
C SER A 47 1.62 2.60 11.94
N THR A 48 0.51 2.21 11.34
CA THR A 48 -0.08 2.92 10.20
C THR A 48 -1.55 3.24 10.48
N GLY A 49 -1.96 4.45 10.13
CA GLY A 49 -3.36 4.85 10.12
C GLY A 49 -4.11 4.44 8.86
N ALA A 50 -3.44 3.84 7.89
CA ALA A 50 -4.00 3.58 6.57
C ALA A 50 -5.25 2.68 6.61
N ALA A 51 -5.26 1.62 7.42
CA ALA A 51 -6.45 0.77 7.56
C ALA A 51 -7.67 1.52 8.12
N LYS A 52 -7.45 2.45 9.07
CA LYS A 52 -8.51 3.33 9.57
C LYS A 52 -8.97 4.33 8.51
N ALA A 53 -8.04 4.88 7.73
CA ALA A 53 -8.36 5.82 6.65
C ALA A 53 -9.21 5.14 5.55
N ILE A 54 -8.96 3.88 5.22
CA ILE A 54 -9.78 3.11 4.29
C ILE A 54 -11.23 3.02 4.80
N GLY A 55 -11.44 2.77 6.09
CA GLY A 55 -12.79 2.72 6.68
C GLY A 55 -13.56 4.06 6.64
N LEU A 56 -12.85 5.20 6.52
CA LEU A 56 -13.48 6.51 6.31
C LEU A 56 -13.97 6.70 4.87
N VAL A 57 -13.24 6.14 3.91
CA VAL A 57 -13.56 6.26 2.46
C VAL A 57 -14.51 5.15 2.01
N ILE A 58 -14.36 3.96 2.58
CA ILE A 58 -15.19 2.77 2.29
C ILE A 58 -15.74 2.25 3.62
N PRO A 59 -16.88 2.80 4.11
CA PRO A 59 -17.41 2.48 5.44
C PRO A 59 -17.65 0.99 5.69
N GLU A 60 -17.98 0.22 4.65
CA GLU A 60 -18.20 -1.23 4.73
C GLU A 60 -16.94 -2.02 5.12
N LEU A 61 -15.76 -1.41 5.01
CA LEU A 61 -14.48 -2.00 5.41
C LEU A 61 -14.05 -1.60 6.84
N ASN A 62 -14.84 -0.79 7.53
CA ASN A 62 -14.53 -0.42 8.89
C ASN A 62 -14.46 -1.66 9.81
N GLY A 63 -13.32 -1.82 10.47
CA GLY A 63 -13.07 -2.97 11.35
C GLY A 63 -12.69 -4.27 10.64
N LYS A 64 -12.75 -4.35 9.29
CA LYS A 64 -12.38 -5.55 8.53
C LYS A 64 -10.90 -5.63 8.17
N LEU A 65 -10.22 -4.50 8.18
CA LEU A 65 -8.81 -4.41 7.83
C LEU A 65 -7.96 -3.99 9.03
N ILE A 66 -6.84 -4.67 9.23
CA ILE A 66 -5.77 -4.23 10.11
C ILE A 66 -4.58 -3.79 9.27
N GLY A 67 -3.79 -2.85 9.77
CA GLY A 67 -2.66 -2.30 9.03
C GLY A 67 -1.36 -2.38 9.82
N SER A 68 -0.28 -2.69 9.14
CA SER A 68 1.08 -2.61 9.61
C SER A 68 1.98 -1.89 8.62
N ALA A 69 3.11 -1.38 9.07
CA ALA A 69 4.11 -0.80 8.20
C ALA A 69 5.51 -1.17 8.67
N GLN A 70 6.39 -1.41 7.72
CA GLN A 70 7.82 -1.60 7.92
C GLN A 70 8.56 -0.55 7.10
N ARG A 71 9.35 0.29 7.74
CA ARG A 71 10.24 1.20 7.02
C ARG A 71 11.56 0.50 6.78
N VAL A 72 12.07 0.64 5.56
CA VAL A 72 13.26 -0.07 5.07
C VAL A 72 14.30 0.92 4.55
N PRO A 73 15.58 0.52 4.47
CA PRO A 73 16.67 1.38 4.05
C PRO A 73 16.70 1.71 2.54
N VAL A 74 15.58 2.25 2.02
CA VAL A 74 15.49 2.77 0.64
C VAL A 74 15.00 4.21 0.66
N PRO A 75 15.51 5.09 -0.21
CA PRO A 75 15.20 6.53 -0.17
C PRO A 75 13.79 6.85 -0.67
N THR A 76 13.28 6.10 -1.63
CA THR A 76 11.92 6.21 -2.16
C THR A 76 11.52 4.91 -2.87
N GLY A 77 10.25 4.80 -3.28
CA GLY A 77 9.70 3.56 -3.82
C GLY A 77 9.22 2.62 -2.72
N SER A 78 7.91 2.63 -2.50
CA SER A 78 7.25 1.84 -1.46
C SER A 78 6.29 0.85 -2.08
N THR A 79 6.00 -0.24 -1.36
CA THR A 79 5.00 -1.22 -1.79
C THR A 79 3.95 -1.44 -0.70
N THR A 80 2.71 -1.61 -1.13
CA THR A 80 1.60 -2.04 -0.28
C THR A 80 1.22 -3.47 -0.65
N ILE A 81 1.14 -4.32 0.35
CA ILE A 81 0.70 -5.71 0.24
C ILE A 81 -0.61 -5.83 1.00
N LEU A 82 -1.69 -6.13 0.29
CA LEU A 82 -2.98 -6.45 0.88
C LEU A 82 -3.21 -7.96 0.79
N VAL A 83 -3.23 -8.62 1.93
CA VAL A 83 -3.71 -10.01 2.04
C VAL A 83 -5.14 -9.95 2.56
N ALA A 84 -6.09 -10.46 1.81
CA ALA A 84 -7.51 -10.39 2.16
C ALA A 84 -8.24 -11.70 1.84
N VAL A 85 -9.28 -11.97 2.62
CA VAL A 85 -10.30 -12.96 2.30
C VAL A 85 -11.45 -12.23 1.62
N VAL A 86 -11.83 -12.70 0.44
CA VAL A 86 -12.89 -12.13 -0.37
C VAL A 86 -13.97 -13.17 -0.69
N LYS A 87 -15.19 -12.71 -0.90
CA LYS A 87 -16.30 -13.50 -1.41
C LYS A 87 -16.49 -13.27 -2.90
N GLY A 88 -16.81 -14.31 -3.64
CA GLY A 88 -17.08 -14.25 -5.07
C GLY A 88 -16.97 -15.58 -5.76
N LYS A 89 -17.24 -15.59 -7.06
CA LYS A 89 -17.01 -16.72 -7.94
C LYS A 89 -15.95 -16.34 -8.96
N ASP A 90 -15.11 -17.31 -9.33
CA ASP A 90 -14.10 -17.14 -10.37
C ASP A 90 -13.16 -15.95 -10.16
N VAL A 91 -12.71 -15.77 -8.91
CA VAL A 91 -11.75 -14.72 -8.55
C VAL A 91 -10.40 -15.06 -9.14
N THR A 92 -9.90 -14.21 -10.04
CA THR A 92 -8.58 -14.32 -10.66
C THR A 92 -7.76 -13.06 -10.42
N LYS A 93 -6.44 -13.13 -10.64
CA LYS A 93 -5.58 -11.93 -10.53
C LYS A 93 -5.96 -10.86 -11.57
N GLU A 94 -6.44 -11.25 -12.73
CA GLU A 94 -6.87 -10.37 -13.81
C GLU A 94 -8.12 -9.58 -13.44
N SER A 95 -9.02 -10.17 -12.67
CA SER A 95 -10.26 -9.54 -12.20
C SER A 95 -10.08 -8.57 -11.04
N ILE A 96 -8.88 -8.47 -10.44
CA ILE A 96 -8.56 -7.57 -9.31
C ILE A 96 -8.04 -6.20 -9.78
N ASN A 97 -7.88 -5.98 -11.07
CA ASN A 97 -6.99 -5.04 -11.71
C ASN A 97 -7.61 -3.69 -12.20
N GLU A 98 -8.80 -3.28 -11.82
CA GLU A 98 -9.55 -2.27 -12.60
C GLU A 98 -9.20 -0.77 -12.37
N SER A 99 -8.25 -0.35 -11.54
CA SER A 99 -8.20 1.09 -11.19
C SER A 99 -6.82 1.75 -11.10
N PHE A 100 -5.74 1.08 -11.51
CA PHE A 100 -4.37 1.57 -11.30
C PHE A 100 -3.47 1.31 -12.51
N GLY A 101 -2.24 1.84 -12.49
CA GLY A 101 -1.21 1.37 -13.42
C GLY A 101 -1.02 -0.13 -13.28
N TYR A 102 -0.72 -0.82 -14.35
CA TYR A 102 -0.57 -2.28 -14.40
C TYR A 102 0.84 -2.65 -14.83
N ASN A 103 1.43 -3.60 -14.13
CA ASN A 103 2.78 -4.07 -14.38
C ASN A 103 2.86 -5.60 -14.44
N GLU A 104 3.55 -6.11 -15.46
CA GLU A 104 3.89 -7.53 -15.63
C GLU A 104 5.41 -7.77 -15.65
N ASP A 105 6.21 -6.71 -15.53
CA ASP A 105 7.66 -6.81 -15.50
C ASP A 105 8.17 -7.09 -14.06
N PRO A 106 9.31 -7.75 -13.91
CA PRO A 106 9.94 -8.01 -12.61
C PRO A 106 10.62 -6.75 -12.06
N ILE A 107 9.84 -5.81 -11.54
CA ILE A 107 10.32 -4.53 -11.02
C ILE A 107 10.67 -4.57 -9.54
N VAL A 108 11.49 -3.60 -9.12
CA VAL A 108 11.86 -3.33 -7.73
C VAL A 108 11.62 -1.86 -7.37
N SER A 109 11.84 -1.49 -6.13
CA SER A 109 11.51 -0.15 -5.60
C SER A 109 12.16 1.01 -6.38
N SER A 110 13.35 0.83 -6.94
CA SER A 110 14.03 1.87 -7.73
C SER A 110 13.35 2.14 -9.08
N ASP A 111 12.64 1.17 -9.64
CA ASP A 111 11.98 1.31 -10.95
C ASP A 111 10.73 2.18 -10.88
N VAL A 112 10.17 2.37 -9.67
CA VAL A 112 8.98 3.19 -9.48
C VAL A 112 9.29 4.66 -9.13
N ILE A 113 10.56 5.03 -9.09
CA ILE A 113 11.00 6.40 -8.83
C ILE A 113 10.52 7.32 -9.95
N GLY A 114 9.84 8.42 -9.60
CA GLY A 114 9.27 9.37 -10.55
C GLY A 114 7.93 8.93 -11.15
N MET A 115 7.39 7.80 -10.74
CA MET A 115 6.11 7.30 -11.22
C MET A 115 4.96 8.23 -10.81
N ARG A 116 4.01 8.42 -11.74
CA ARG A 116 2.85 9.33 -11.57
C ARG A 116 1.53 8.62 -11.26
N TYR A 117 1.48 7.29 -11.34
CA TYR A 117 0.30 6.55 -10.91
C TYR A 117 0.12 6.70 -9.41
N GLY A 118 -1.11 6.78 -8.94
CA GLY A 118 -1.41 6.74 -7.50
C GLY A 118 -0.99 5.42 -6.88
N SER A 119 -1.11 4.35 -7.66
CA SER A 119 -0.63 3.01 -7.34
C SER A 119 -0.38 2.25 -8.64
N LEU A 120 0.65 1.39 -8.67
CA LEU A 120 0.98 0.50 -9.78
C LEU A 120 0.75 -0.94 -9.32
N PHE A 121 -0.28 -1.57 -9.86
CA PHE A 121 -0.57 -2.97 -9.57
C PHE A 121 0.52 -3.88 -10.13
N ASP A 122 0.99 -4.82 -9.31
CA ASP A 122 2.01 -5.80 -9.69
C ASP A 122 1.36 -7.18 -9.90
N ALA A 123 1.13 -7.55 -11.15
CA ALA A 123 0.56 -8.83 -11.51
C ALA A 123 1.50 -10.00 -11.21
N THR A 124 2.82 -9.75 -11.19
CA THR A 124 3.82 -10.80 -10.93
C THR A 124 3.84 -11.25 -9.47
N GLN A 125 3.43 -10.36 -8.55
CA GLN A 125 3.40 -10.61 -7.10
C GLN A 125 1.99 -10.81 -6.54
N THR A 126 0.96 -10.67 -7.37
CA THR A 126 -0.42 -10.89 -6.98
C THR A 126 -0.78 -12.36 -7.08
N MET A 127 -1.40 -12.87 -6.03
CA MET A 127 -1.73 -14.29 -5.88
C MET A 127 -3.18 -14.46 -5.46
N VAL A 128 -3.80 -15.55 -5.93
CA VAL A 128 -5.17 -15.93 -5.56
C VAL A 128 -5.17 -17.41 -5.17
N ALA A 129 -5.77 -17.72 -4.03
CA ALA A 129 -5.97 -19.09 -3.54
C ALA A 129 -7.45 -19.31 -3.21
N LYS A 130 -8.03 -20.39 -3.74
CA LYS A 130 -9.40 -20.80 -3.40
C LYS A 130 -9.41 -21.43 -2.01
N ILE A 131 -10.33 -21.01 -1.13
CA ILE A 131 -10.57 -21.60 0.19
C ILE A 131 -11.76 -22.56 0.14
N ASP A 132 -12.89 -22.08 -0.40
CA ASP A 132 -14.11 -22.86 -0.62
C ASP A 132 -14.84 -22.39 -1.89
N ASP A 133 -16.13 -22.78 -2.09
CA ASP A 133 -16.83 -22.54 -3.35
C ASP A 133 -17.04 -21.05 -3.68
N ASP A 134 -17.10 -20.20 -2.68
CA ASP A 134 -17.33 -18.75 -2.85
C ASP A 134 -16.33 -17.87 -2.08
N THR A 135 -15.28 -18.47 -1.53
CA THR A 135 -14.32 -17.75 -0.68
C THR A 135 -12.89 -17.93 -1.20
N TYR A 136 -12.19 -16.84 -1.31
CA TYR A 136 -10.81 -16.80 -1.79
C TYR A 136 -9.93 -15.98 -0.87
N GLN A 137 -8.70 -16.43 -0.72
CA GLN A 137 -7.62 -15.60 -0.17
C GLN A 137 -6.86 -14.97 -1.32
N VAL A 138 -6.68 -13.66 -1.26
CA VAL A 138 -5.96 -12.91 -2.26
C VAL A 138 -4.80 -12.15 -1.63
N GLN A 139 -3.67 -12.11 -2.32
CA GLN A 139 -2.60 -11.16 -2.07
C GLN A 139 -2.52 -10.20 -3.25
N VAL A 140 -2.71 -8.92 -2.99
CA VAL A 140 -2.57 -7.87 -3.99
C VAL A 140 -1.35 -7.04 -3.63
N VAL A 141 -0.44 -6.87 -4.59
CA VAL A 141 0.76 -6.07 -4.41
C VAL A 141 0.69 -4.86 -5.32
N SER A 142 1.01 -3.70 -4.78
CA SER A 142 1.08 -2.46 -5.54
C SER A 142 2.23 -1.57 -5.09
N TRP A 143 2.82 -0.85 -6.04
CA TRP A 143 3.93 0.06 -5.86
C TRP A 143 3.49 1.52 -5.93
N TYR A 144 4.22 2.40 -5.28
CA TYR A 144 4.07 3.84 -5.41
C TYR A 144 5.37 4.57 -5.07
N ASP A 145 5.58 5.70 -5.72
CA ASP A 145 6.59 6.67 -5.31
C ASP A 145 6.01 7.50 -4.16
N ASN A 146 6.67 7.55 -3.00
CA ASN A 146 6.14 8.23 -1.82
C ASN A 146 5.83 9.71 -2.07
N GLU A 147 6.62 10.37 -2.94
CA GLU A 147 6.53 11.80 -3.19
C GLU A 147 5.70 12.07 -4.45
N ASN A 148 6.09 11.45 -5.57
CA ASN A 148 5.56 11.80 -6.88
C ASN A 148 4.16 11.24 -7.12
N SER A 149 3.85 10.03 -6.64
CA SER A 149 2.52 9.43 -6.77
C SER A 149 1.46 10.26 -6.05
N TYR A 150 1.72 10.64 -4.78
CA TYR A 150 0.80 11.47 -4.00
C TYR A 150 0.62 12.86 -4.62
N THR A 151 1.73 13.53 -4.97
CA THR A 151 1.70 14.86 -5.60
C THR A 151 0.90 14.84 -6.91
N SER A 152 1.10 13.82 -7.73
CA SER A 152 0.37 13.66 -8.98
C SER A 152 -1.14 13.45 -8.76
N GLN A 153 -1.53 12.68 -7.75
CA GLN A 153 -2.94 12.50 -7.39
C GLN A 153 -3.55 13.78 -6.82
N MET A 154 -2.83 14.54 -6.02
CA MET A 154 -3.28 15.82 -5.51
C MET A 154 -3.57 16.81 -6.65
N VAL A 155 -2.66 16.91 -7.65
CA VAL A 155 -2.86 17.76 -8.83
C VAL A 155 -4.09 17.34 -9.63
N ARG A 156 -4.30 16.03 -9.85
CA ARG A 156 -5.50 15.52 -10.53
C ARG A 156 -6.78 15.85 -9.78
N THR A 157 -6.75 15.76 -8.46
CA THR A 157 -7.90 16.09 -7.61
C THR A 157 -8.21 17.58 -7.66
N ILE A 158 -7.20 18.45 -7.60
CA ILE A 158 -7.36 19.91 -7.75
C ILE A 158 -7.97 20.23 -9.12
N LYS A 159 -7.45 19.64 -10.19
CA LYS A 159 -8.00 19.82 -11.54
C LYS A 159 -9.47 19.40 -11.62
N TYR A 160 -9.81 18.21 -11.09
CA TYR A 160 -11.19 17.74 -11.05
C TYR A 160 -12.13 18.71 -10.35
N PHE A 161 -11.72 19.27 -9.19
CA PHE A 161 -12.55 20.26 -8.49
C PHE A 161 -12.65 21.60 -9.22
N ALA A 162 -11.66 21.96 -10.03
CA ALA A 162 -11.71 23.19 -10.83
C ALA A 162 -12.61 23.05 -12.08
N GLU A 163 -12.99 21.85 -12.44
CA GLU A 163 -13.84 21.54 -13.61
C GLU A 163 -15.30 21.23 -13.20
N LEU A 164 -15.62 21.20 -11.89
CA LEU A 164 -16.99 21.09 -11.34
C LEU A 164 -17.71 22.44 -11.32
#